data_88f221c444885a2fb21f2af844a15fee
#
_entry.id   88f221c444885a2fb21f2af844a15fee
#
_cell.length_a   1.000
_cell.length_b   1.000
_cell.length_c   1.000
_cell.angle_alpha   90.00
_cell.angle_beta   90.00
_cell.angle_gamma   90.00
#
_symmetry.space_group_name_H-M   'P 1'
#
loop_
_entity.id
_entity.type
_entity.pdbx_description
1 polymer ?
#
loop_
_entity_poly.entity_id
_entity_poly.type
_entity_poly.pdbx_seq_one_letter_code
_entity_poly.pdbx_strand_id
1 'polypeptide(L)'
;MTRTYVFDANAVLDFLESGRGSKTVERLLHEALRQQDLILVSVVNWAEVLYLLWSRRGEQKARETLASLRSLPLQLVPVDHDQALKAAEIKALHRMPFVDCLAAALAELNQAVLVTADRDFEKLGRRVRVLWLARG
;
A
#
# COMPACT_ATOMS: atom_id res chain seq x y z
N MET A 1 4.44 -14.86 16.34
CA MET A 1 5.34 -13.93 15.65
C MET A 1 4.53 -12.99 14.77
N THR A 2 4.67 -11.69 14.98
CA THR A 2 3.92 -10.71 14.20
C THR A 2 4.65 -10.41 12.89
N ARG A 3 3.88 -10.02 11.87
CA ARG A 3 4.40 -9.64 10.57
C ARG A 3 4.07 -8.19 10.30
N THR A 4 4.85 -7.57 9.42
CA THR A 4 4.60 -6.21 8.99
C THR A 4 4.42 -6.19 7.47
N TYR A 5 3.34 -5.57 7.04
CA TYR A 5 3.00 -5.41 5.62
C TYR A 5 2.89 -3.92 5.29
N VAL A 6 3.18 -3.59 4.05
CA VAL A 6 2.88 -2.27 3.49
C VAL A 6 1.91 -2.48 2.33
N PHE A 7 0.76 -1.82 2.38
CA PHE A 7 -0.18 -1.80 1.27
C PHE A 7 0.06 -0.53 0.45
N ASP A 8 0.22 -0.68 -0.86
CA ASP A 8 0.18 0.46 -1.76
C ASP A 8 -1.27 0.80 -2.09
N ALA A 9 -1.50 1.86 -2.89
CA ALA A 9 -2.85 2.25 -3.28
C ALA A 9 -3.56 1.14 -4.05
N ASN A 10 -2.82 0.38 -4.84
CA ASN A 10 -3.38 -0.72 -5.64
C ASN A 10 -4.00 -1.79 -4.74
N ALA A 11 -3.32 -2.18 -3.66
CA ALA A 11 -3.86 -3.18 -2.73
C ALA A 11 -5.15 -2.70 -2.07
N VAL A 12 -5.18 -1.43 -1.64
CA VAL A 12 -6.38 -0.85 -1.01
C VAL A 12 -7.54 -0.80 -2.00
N LEU A 13 -7.28 -0.32 -3.23
CA LEU A 13 -8.31 -0.24 -4.26
C LEU A 13 -8.83 -1.61 -4.67
N ASP A 14 -7.94 -2.60 -4.77
CA ASP A 14 -8.34 -3.95 -5.15
C ASP A 14 -9.31 -4.54 -4.13
N PHE A 15 -9.05 -4.30 -2.85
CA PHE A 15 -9.97 -4.69 -1.79
C PHE A 15 -11.32 -3.99 -1.93
N LEU A 16 -11.31 -2.68 -2.16
CA LEU A 16 -12.55 -1.88 -2.26
C LEU A 16 -13.39 -2.25 -3.47
N GLU A 17 -12.74 -2.58 -4.59
CA GLU A 17 -13.42 -2.82 -5.85
C GLU A 17 -13.65 -4.31 -6.11
N SER A 18 -13.43 -5.15 -5.12
CA SER A 18 -13.57 -6.60 -5.22
C SER A 18 -12.78 -7.19 -6.39
N GLY A 19 -11.56 -6.67 -6.59
CA GLY A 19 -10.66 -7.15 -7.62
C GLY A 19 -10.15 -8.55 -7.32
N ARG A 20 -9.31 -9.07 -8.22
CA ARG A 20 -8.81 -10.45 -8.11
C ARG A 20 -7.99 -10.70 -6.85
N GLY A 21 -7.33 -9.68 -6.32
CA GLY A 21 -6.54 -9.79 -5.10
C GLY A 21 -7.33 -9.53 -3.84
N SER A 22 -8.62 -9.19 -3.92
CA SER A 22 -9.38 -8.73 -2.77
C SER A 22 -9.49 -9.76 -1.66
N LYS A 23 -9.61 -11.04 -2.00
CA LYS A 23 -9.68 -12.10 -0.99
C LYS A 23 -8.36 -12.26 -0.24
N THR A 24 -7.24 -12.10 -0.94
CA THR A 24 -5.93 -12.13 -0.29
C THR A 24 -5.79 -10.96 0.68
N VAL A 25 -6.19 -9.76 0.26
CA VAL A 25 -6.16 -8.57 1.13
C VAL A 25 -7.06 -8.77 2.34
N GLU A 26 -8.29 -9.26 2.11
CA GLU A 26 -9.23 -9.55 3.19
C GLU A 26 -8.63 -10.53 4.20
N ARG A 27 -7.97 -11.58 3.73
CA ARG A 27 -7.31 -12.55 4.60
C ARG A 27 -6.22 -11.89 5.44
N LEU A 28 -5.41 -11.02 4.83
CA LEU A 28 -4.35 -10.31 5.55
C LEU A 28 -4.93 -9.39 6.64
N LEU A 29 -6.05 -8.73 6.34
CA LEU A 29 -6.73 -7.87 7.32
C LEU A 29 -7.26 -8.69 8.50
N HIS A 30 -7.87 -9.85 8.23
CA HIS A 30 -8.36 -10.75 9.28
C HIS A 30 -7.20 -11.28 10.13
N GLU A 31 -6.12 -11.69 9.50
CA GLU A 31 -4.95 -12.19 10.22
C GLU A 31 -4.31 -11.09 11.08
N ALA A 32 -4.32 -9.85 10.59
CA ALA A 32 -3.78 -8.73 11.37
C ALA A 32 -4.56 -8.55 12.67
N LEU A 33 -5.89 -8.69 12.62
CA LEU A 33 -6.71 -8.60 13.83
C LEU A 33 -6.42 -9.72 14.81
N ARG A 34 -6.24 -10.96 14.31
CA ARG A 34 -6.01 -12.12 15.17
C ARG A 34 -4.59 -12.18 15.71
N GLN A 35 -3.60 -11.84 14.90
CA GLN A 35 -2.18 -12.03 15.20
C GLN A 35 -1.48 -10.74 15.58
N GLN A 36 -2.19 -9.62 15.55
CA GLN A 36 -1.63 -8.29 15.81
C GLN A 36 -0.51 -7.93 14.81
N ASP A 37 -0.65 -8.39 13.56
CA ASP A 37 0.25 -7.96 12.50
C ASP A 37 0.06 -6.46 12.24
N LEU A 38 1.10 -5.81 11.73
CA LEU A 38 1.03 -4.41 11.35
C LEU A 38 0.80 -4.31 9.85
N ILE A 39 -0.17 -3.50 9.47
CA ILE A 39 -0.41 -3.16 8.06
C ILE A 39 -0.26 -1.66 7.94
N LEU A 40 0.80 -1.23 7.27
CA LEU A 40 1.17 0.17 7.11
C LEU A 40 0.72 0.67 5.74
N VAL A 41 0.21 1.89 5.69
CA VAL A 41 -0.12 2.57 4.44
C VAL A 41 0.49 3.97 4.51
N SER A 42 1.33 4.31 3.53
CA SER A 42 1.85 5.67 3.44
C SER A 42 0.70 6.65 3.22
N VAL A 43 0.74 7.80 3.90
CA VAL A 43 -0.29 8.83 3.70
C VAL A 43 -0.36 9.30 2.25
N VAL A 44 0.73 9.20 1.49
CA VAL A 44 0.72 9.55 0.07
C VAL A 44 -0.07 8.53 -0.75
N ASN A 45 0.11 7.23 -0.46
CA ASN A 45 -0.70 6.19 -1.10
C ASN A 45 -2.17 6.31 -0.68
N TRP A 46 -2.42 6.69 0.56
CA TRP A 46 -3.77 6.93 1.06
C TRP A 46 -4.43 8.07 0.29
N ALA A 47 -3.68 9.17 0.08
CA ALA A 47 -4.17 10.29 -0.73
C ALA A 47 -4.44 9.88 -2.17
N GLU A 48 -3.61 9.00 -2.72
CA GLU A 48 -3.82 8.47 -4.08
C GLU A 48 -5.11 7.67 -4.16
N VAL A 49 -5.44 6.89 -3.13
CA VAL A 49 -6.71 6.17 -3.07
C VAL A 49 -7.87 7.16 -3.15
N LEU A 50 -7.81 8.26 -2.37
CA LEU A 50 -8.85 9.29 -2.42
C LEU A 50 -8.99 9.87 -3.83
N TYR A 51 -7.89 10.26 -4.43
CA TYR A 51 -7.86 10.85 -5.77
C TYR A 51 -8.49 9.90 -6.81
N LEU A 52 -8.12 8.62 -6.78
CA LEU A 52 -8.64 7.66 -7.73
C LEU A 52 -10.13 7.36 -7.51
N LEU A 53 -10.56 7.26 -6.26
CA LEU A 53 -11.98 7.11 -5.96
C LEU A 53 -12.79 8.33 -6.39
N TRP A 54 -12.24 9.52 -6.18
CA TRP A 54 -12.86 10.78 -6.60
C TRP A 54 -13.07 10.80 -8.10
N SER A 55 -12.03 10.43 -8.87
CA SER A 55 -12.12 10.38 -10.33
C SER A 55 -13.18 9.40 -10.82
N ARG A 56 -13.39 8.31 -10.09
CA ARG A 56 -14.31 7.24 -10.51
C ARG A 56 -15.72 7.41 -9.99
N ARG A 57 -15.90 8.01 -8.83
CA ARG A 57 -17.20 8.00 -8.11
C ARG A 57 -17.66 9.38 -7.63
N GLY A 58 -16.86 10.43 -7.86
CA GLY A 58 -17.16 11.77 -7.37
C GLY A 58 -16.68 11.98 -5.93
N GLU A 59 -16.64 13.26 -5.53
CA GLU A 59 -16.03 13.66 -4.26
C GLU A 59 -16.71 13.05 -3.04
N GLN A 60 -18.03 13.18 -2.95
CA GLN A 60 -18.74 12.75 -1.75
C GLN A 60 -18.57 11.25 -1.50
N LYS A 61 -18.78 10.45 -2.53
CA LYS A 61 -18.64 8.99 -2.43
C LYS A 61 -17.23 8.58 -2.08
N ALA A 62 -16.25 9.26 -2.68
CA ALA A 62 -14.84 8.98 -2.40
C ALA A 62 -14.49 9.24 -0.94
N ARG A 63 -14.92 10.40 -0.40
CA ARG A 63 -14.63 10.73 0.99
C ARG A 63 -15.32 9.80 1.97
N GLU A 64 -16.57 9.42 1.69
CA GLU A 64 -17.30 8.47 2.51
C GLU A 64 -16.63 7.10 2.53
N THR A 65 -16.23 6.62 1.35
CA THR A 65 -15.55 5.34 1.22
C THR A 65 -14.22 5.34 1.98
N LEU A 66 -13.43 6.40 1.80
CA LEU A 66 -12.14 6.50 2.48
C LEU A 66 -12.32 6.54 4.01
N ALA A 67 -13.33 7.28 4.48
CA ALA A 67 -13.61 7.36 5.91
C ALA A 67 -13.98 5.99 6.49
N SER A 68 -14.73 5.17 5.73
CA SER A 68 -15.12 3.84 6.19
C SER A 68 -13.92 2.91 6.36
N LEU A 69 -12.84 3.13 5.62
CA LEU A 69 -11.64 2.31 5.73
C LEU A 69 -10.88 2.52 7.04
N ARG A 70 -11.16 3.62 7.76
CA ARG A 70 -10.49 3.92 9.03
C ARG A 70 -10.83 2.92 10.13
N SER A 71 -11.90 2.14 9.96
CA SER A 71 -12.25 1.07 10.89
C SER A 71 -11.43 -0.21 10.69
N LEU A 72 -10.70 -0.30 9.57
CA LEU A 72 -9.86 -1.46 9.28
C LEU A 72 -8.54 -1.37 10.06
N PRO A 73 -7.85 -2.50 10.28
CA PRO A 73 -6.58 -2.53 11.01
C PRO A 73 -5.43 -2.01 10.14
N LEU A 74 -5.55 -0.78 9.65
CA LEU A 74 -4.55 -0.10 8.84
C LEU A 74 -3.94 1.03 9.66
N GLN A 75 -2.62 1.14 9.61
CA GLN A 75 -1.91 2.25 10.24
C GLN A 75 -1.41 3.19 9.16
N LEU A 76 -1.91 4.43 9.17
CA LEU A 76 -1.43 5.46 8.26
C LEU A 76 -0.10 6.00 8.76
N VAL A 77 0.88 6.06 7.87
CA VAL A 77 2.23 6.48 8.23
C VAL A 77 2.60 7.76 7.49
N PRO A 78 2.83 8.86 8.21
CA PRO A 78 3.30 10.09 7.58
C PRO A 78 4.67 9.88 6.93
N VAL A 79 4.94 10.61 5.85
CA VAL A 79 6.25 10.57 5.20
C VAL A 79 7.22 11.43 6.00
N ASP A 80 8.26 10.80 6.53
CA ASP A 80 9.31 11.50 7.23
C ASP A 80 10.54 11.69 6.32
N HIS A 81 11.55 12.34 6.86
CA HIS A 81 12.77 12.63 6.13
C HIS A 81 13.46 11.38 5.59
N ASP A 82 13.57 10.35 6.42
CA ASP A 82 14.26 9.11 6.01
C ASP A 82 13.50 8.39 4.91
N GLN A 83 12.18 8.34 4.99
CA GLN A 83 11.36 7.77 3.93
C GLN A 83 11.54 8.53 2.61
N ALA A 84 11.53 9.87 2.68
CA ALA A 84 11.67 10.70 1.50
C ALA A 84 13.02 10.47 0.80
N LEU A 85 14.10 10.43 1.57
CA LEU A 85 15.44 10.18 1.01
C LEU A 85 15.58 8.78 0.45
N LYS A 86 15.02 7.78 1.13
CA LYS A 86 15.03 6.40 0.63
C LYS A 86 14.24 6.30 -0.68
N ALA A 87 13.11 6.97 -0.77
CA ALA A 87 12.31 7.00 -1.99
C ALA A 87 13.09 7.66 -3.14
N ALA A 88 13.81 8.74 -2.85
CA ALA A 88 14.65 9.41 -3.86
C ALA A 88 15.74 8.47 -4.38
N GLU A 89 16.38 7.71 -3.50
CA GLU A 89 17.38 6.72 -3.87
C GLU A 89 16.77 5.66 -4.81
N ILE A 90 15.61 5.12 -4.44
CA ILE A 90 14.93 4.11 -5.24
C ILE A 90 14.57 4.67 -6.61
N LYS A 91 14.06 5.90 -6.67
CA LYS A 91 13.71 6.53 -7.94
C LYS A 91 14.93 6.74 -8.83
N ALA A 92 16.04 7.19 -8.26
CA ALA A 92 17.27 7.42 -9.01
C ALA A 92 17.80 6.13 -9.63
N LEU A 93 17.72 5.02 -8.90
CA LEU A 93 18.26 3.74 -9.34
C LEU A 93 17.29 2.94 -10.22
N HIS A 94 15.99 3.06 -10.01
CA HIS A 94 15.01 2.16 -10.63
C HIS A 94 13.97 2.86 -11.50
N ARG A 95 13.91 4.19 -11.51
CA ARG A 95 13.05 4.99 -12.40
C ARG A 95 11.56 4.66 -12.28
N MET A 96 11.09 4.51 -11.07
CA MET A 96 9.68 4.27 -10.78
C MET A 96 8.98 5.59 -10.43
N PRO A 97 7.64 5.66 -10.53
CA PRO A 97 6.90 6.81 -10.02
C PRO A 97 7.21 7.06 -8.55
N PHE A 98 7.29 8.34 -8.15
CA PHE A 98 7.71 8.68 -6.79
C PHE A 98 6.76 8.11 -5.73
N VAL A 99 5.46 8.07 -6.01
CA VAL A 99 4.47 7.50 -5.09
C VAL A 99 4.77 6.02 -4.81
N ASP A 100 5.15 5.27 -5.84
CA ASP A 100 5.53 3.85 -5.70
C ASP A 100 6.84 3.72 -4.91
N CYS A 101 7.77 4.65 -5.15
CA CYS A 101 9.03 4.66 -4.40
C CYS A 101 8.81 4.90 -2.91
N LEU A 102 7.80 5.69 -2.54
CA LEU A 102 7.46 5.92 -1.13
C LEU A 102 6.91 4.65 -0.48
N ALA A 103 6.07 3.89 -1.19
CA ALA A 103 5.60 2.61 -0.68
C ALA A 103 6.75 1.63 -0.48
N ALA A 104 7.65 1.55 -1.46
CA ALA A 104 8.82 0.69 -1.38
C ALA A 104 9.76 1.12 -0.25
N ALA A 105 9.97 2.42 -0.07
CA ALA A 105 10.81 2.97 1.00
C ALA A 105 10.26 2.59 2.37
N LEU A 106 8.95 2.73 2.54
CA LEU A 106 8.30 2.36 3.80
C LEU A 106 8.51 0.87 4.10
N ALA A 107 8.37 0.02 3.08
CA ALA A 107 8.57 -1.42 3.24
C ALA A 107 10.01 -1.73 3.59
N GLU A 108 10.97 -1.12 2.89
CA GLU A 108 12.40 -1.38 3.11
C GLU A 108 12.82 -0.95 4.52
N LEU A 109 12.42 0.24 4.95
CA LEU A 109 12.80 0.78 6.26
C LEU A 109 12.18 0.00 7.42
N ASN A 110 11.06 -0.67 7.20
CA ASN A 110 10.39 -1.45 8.24
C ASN A 110 10.60 -2.96 8.07
N GLN A 111 11.43 -3.38 7.10
CA GLN A 111 11.63 -4.79 6.79
C GLN A 111 10.30 -5.49 6.57
N ALA A 112 9.36 -4.80 5.93
CA ALA A 112 8.01 -5.25 5.70
C ALA A 112 7.84 -5.88 4.33
N VAL A 113 6.77 -6.66 4.16
CA VAL A 113 6.38 -7.22 2.87
C VAL A 113 5.44 -6.22 2.19
N LEU A 114 5.78 -5.81 0.99
CA LEU A 114 4.94 -4.93 0.18
C LEU A 114 3.86 -5.78 -0.50
N VAL A 115 2.61 -5.36 -0.39
CA VAL A 115 1.46 -6.05 -0.99
C VAL A 115 0.95 -5.22 -2.16
N THR A 116 1.02 -5.77 -3.37
CA THR A 116 0.66 -5.04 -4.59
C THR A 116 0.40 -6.01 -5.75
N ALA A 117 -0.35 -5.54 -6.74
CA ALA A 117 -0.46 -6.22 -8.04
C ALA A 117 0.36 -5.52 -9.13
N ASP A 118 0.98 -4.38 -8.81
CA ASP A 118 1.71 -3.57 -9.78
C ASP A 118 3.08 -4.18 -10.07
N ARG A 119 3.24 -4.72 -11.28
CA ARG A 119 4.46 -5.42 -11.68
C ARG A 119 5.67 -4.50 -11.87
N ASP A 120 5.48 -3.18 -11.84
CA ASP A 120 6.63 -2.27 -11.86
C ASP A 120 7.55 -2.49 -10.65
N PHE A 121 7.02 -3.00 -9.55
CA PHE A 121 7.83 -3.33 -8.37
C PHE A 121 8.82 -4.48 -8.61
N GLU A 122 8.68 -5.22 -9.70
CA GLU A 122 9.68 -6.23 -10.08
C GLU A 122 11.06 -5.61 -10.31
N LYS A 123 11.11 -4.31 -10.67
CA LYS A 123 12.36 -3.59 -10.86
C LYS A 123 13.24 -3.58 -9.62
N LEU A 124 12.65 -3.74 -8.45
CA LEU A 124 13.36 -3.68 -7.17
C LEU A 124 14.08 -4.99 -6.82
N GLY A 125 13.75 -6.09 -7.49
CA GLY A 125 14.39 -7.38 -7.26
C GLY A 125 14.32 -7.79 -5.80
N ARG A 126 15.48 -8.07 -5.19
CA ARG A 126 15.54 -8.53 -3.80
C ARG A 126 15.53 -7.40 -2.78
N ARG A 127 15.51 -6.16 -3.23
CA ARG A 127 15.56 -5.00 -2.35
C ARG A 127 14.34 -4.97 -1.41
N VAL A 128 13.15 -5.33 -1.93
CA VAL A 128 11.90 -5.36 -1.19
C VAL A 128 11.22 -6.70 -1.43
N ARG A 129 10.76 -7.34 -0.36
CA ARG A 129 9.96 -8.55 -0.51
C ARG A 129 8.54 -8.16 -0.88
N VAL A 130 7.96 -8.84 -1.85
CA VAL A 130 6.63 -8.52 -2.36
C VAL A 130 5.72 -9.73 -2.26
N LEU A 131 4.51 -9.51 -1.74
CA LEU A 131 3.42 -10.46 -1.86
C LEU A 131 2.59 -9.99 -3.04
N TRP A 132 2.64 -10.74 -4.12
CA TRP A 132 1.99 -10.36 -5.37
C TRP A 132 0.51 -10.69 -5.34
N LEU A 133 -0.34 -9.68 -5.54
CA LEU A 133 -1.76 -9.88 -5.75
C LEU A 133 -2.02 -10.30 -7.19
N ALA A 134 -3.08 -11.07 -7.40
CA ALA A 134 -3.48 -11.46 -8.76
C ALA A 134 -3.88 -10.21 -9.55
N ARG A 135 -3.47 -10.17 -10.82
CA ARG A 135 -3.87 -9.09 -11.72
C ARG A 135 -5.34 -9.22 -12.07
N GLY A 136 -6.01 -8.08 -12.06
CA GLY A 136 -7.43 -8.02 -12.36
C GLY A 136 -7.79 -7.46 -13.71
#